data_51e82ad056c5596b7e489a41c45a12f7
#
_entry.id   51e82ad056c5596b7e489a41c45a12f7
#
_cell.length_a   1.000
_cell.length_b   1.000
_cell.length_c   1.000
_cell.angle_alpha   90.00
_cell.angle_beta   90.00
_cell.angle_gamma   90.00
#
_symmetry.space_group_name_H-M   'P 1'
#
loop_
_entity.id
_entity.type
_entity.pdbx_description
1 polymer ?
#
loop_
_entity_poly.entity_id
_entity_poly.type
_entity_poly.pdbx_seq_one_letter_code
_entity_poly.pdbx_strand_id
1 'polypeptide(L)'
;MAAGPYSIDVNETDFTERVLAASAHTPVLVDFWADWCPPCRVLTPVLERLADEYAGGFVLAKIEADENMKLAGRYKLRGFPTAILFVKGEPVDQFSGARAPDYVREFLDRHLDK
;
A
#
# COMPACT_ATOMS: atom_id res chain seq x y z
N MET A 1 -14.80 11.35 0.13
CA MET A 1 -14.07 12.00 -0.97
C MET A 1 -13.16 11.00 -1.65
N ALA A 2 -13.13 11.03 -2.96
CA ALA A 2 -12.29 10.08 -3.69
C ALA A 2 -10.81 10.38 -3.47
N ALA A 3 -10.01 9.32 -3.44
CA ALA A 3 -8.55 9.47 -3.41
C ALA A 3 -8.06 10.08 -4.71
N GLY A 4 -6.88 10.68 -4.69
CA GLY A 4 -6.29 11.30 -5.86
C GLY A 4 -5.78 10.28 -6.88
N PRO A 5 -5.13 10.76 -7.95
CA PRO A 5 -4.73 9.89 -9.07
C PRO A 5 -3.65 8.87 -8.73
N TYR A 6 -2.99 9.00 -7.58
CA TYR A 6 -1.92 8.10 -7.17
C TYR A 6 -2.39 7.01 -6.21
N SER A 7 -3.70 6.89 -6.00
CA SER A 7 -4.30 5.86 -5.15
C SER A 7 -5.28 5.05 -5.99
N ILE A 8 -5.10 3.74 -6.02
CA ILE A 8 -5.92 2.84 -6.84
C ILE A 8 -6.40 1.66 -6.00
N ASP A 9 -7.54 1.09 -6.39
CA ASP A 9 -8.02 -0.15 -5.82
C ASP A 9 -7.54 -1.31 -6.69
N VAL A 10 -7.01 -2.35 -6.06
CA VAL A 10 -6.43 -3.49 -6.75
C VAL A 10 -7.02 -4.77 -6.18
N ASN A 11 -7.19 -5.77 -7.00
CA ASN A 11 -7.67 -7.09 -6.63
C ASN A 11 -6.73 -8.18 -7.15
N GLU A 12 -7.02 -9.44 -6.80
CA GLU A 12 -6.19 -10.57 -7.24
C GLU A 12 -6.04 -10.64 -8.76
N THR A 13 -7.09 -10.26 -9.48
CA THR A 13 -7.11 -10.37 -10.93
C THR A 13 -6.15 -9.43 -11.63
N ASP A 14 -5.83 -8.30 -11.02
CA ASP A 14 -4.94 -7.31 -11.64
C ASP A 14 -3.69 -7.01 -10.81
N PHE A 15 -3.46 -7.77 -9.74
CA PHE A 15 -2.32 -7.55 -8.84
C PHE A 15 -0.99 -7.66 -9.57
N THR A 16 -0.79 -8.71 -10.36
CA THR A 16 0.47 -8.92 -11.07
C THR A 16 0.80 -7.73 -11.96
N GLU A 17 -0.18 -7.23 -12.70
CA GLU A 17 0.02 -6.13 -13.62
C GLU A 17 0.17 -4.79 -12.90
N ARG A 18 -0.73 -4.52 -11.95
CA ARG A 18 -0.82 -3.18 -11.36
C ARG A 18 0.09 -2.99 -10.15
N VAL A 19 0.62 -4.05 -9.59
CA VAL A 19 1.57 -3.98 -8.48
C VAL A 19 2.94 -4.50 -8.91
N LEU A 20 3.05 -5.77 -9.26
CA LEU A 20 4.37 -6.35 -9.53
C LEU A 20 5.02 -5.74 -10.77
N ALA A 21 4.33 -5.75 -11.89
CA ALA A 21 4.87 -5.17 -13.14
C ALA A 21 5.02 -3.65 -13.02
N ALA A 22 4.02 -2.98 -12.46
CA ALA A 22 4.06 -1.53 -12.31
C ALA A 22 5.22 -1.06 -11.43
N SER A 23 5.60 -1.86 -10.42
CA SER A 23 6.69 -1.50 -9.51
C SER A 23 8.07 -1.54 -10.17
N ALA A 24 8.17 -2.04 -11.40
CA ALA A 24 9.40 -1.95 -12.17
C ALA A 24 9.75 -0.49 -12.50
N HIS A 25 8.75 0.39 -12.58
CA HIS A 25 8.93 1.79 -12.96
C HIS A 25 8.70 2.75 -11.81
N THR A 26 7.74 2.46 -10.94
CA THR A 26 7.38 3.34 -9.84
C THR A 26 7.10 2.47 -8.61
N PRO A 27 7.68 2.75 -7.45
CA PRO A 27 7.39 1.98 -6.25
C PRO A 27 5.89 1.94 -5.96
N VAL A 28 5.40 0.80 -5.50
CA VAL A 28 3.99 0.62 -5.17
C VAL A 28 3.87 0.24 -3.70
N LEU A 29 3.15 1.05 -2.94
CA LEU A 29 2.84 0.73 -1.54
C LEU A 29 1.47 0.07 -1.51
N VAL A 30 1.44 -1.20 -1.09
CA VAL A 30 0.19 -1.95 -1.01
C VAL A 30 -0.36 -1.83 0.41
N ASP A 31 -1.60 -1.34 0.52
CA ASP A 31 -2.34 -1.21 1.78
C ASP A 31 -3.37 -2.33 1.85
N PHE A 32 -3.07 -3.37 2.63
CA PHE A 32 -4.03 -4.44 2.90
C PHE A 32 -4.94 -3.99 4.04
N TRP A 33 -6.22 -3.86 3.77
CA TRP A 33 -7.20 -3.36 4.73
C TRP A 33 -8.45 -4.26 4.78
N ALA A 34 -9.30 -4.03 5.76
CA ALA A 34 -10.55 -4.75 5.90
C ALA A 34 -11.62 -3.81 6.45
N ASP A 35 -12.89 -4.04 6.05
CA ASP A 35 -14.01 -3.20 6.47
C ASP A 35 -14.20 -3.15 7.99
N TRP A 36 -13.95 -4.27 8.65
CA TRP A 36 -14.16 -4.42 10.10
C TRP A 36 -12.99 -3.90 10.93
N CYS A 37 -12.01 -3.30 10.33
CA CYS A 37 -10.74 -2.95 10.95
C CYS A 37 -10.68 -1.46 11.28
N PRO A 38 -10.89 -1.04 12.55
CA PRO A 38 -10.83 0.38 12.89
C PRO A 38 -9.47 1.04 12.60
N PRO A 39 -8.31 0.40 12.91
CA PRO A 39 -7.02 1.01 12.56
C PRO A 39 -6.83 1.24 11.06
N CYS A 40 -7.45 0.41 10.22
CA CYS A 40 -7.39 0.61 8.77
C CYS A 40 -8.04 1.94 8.37
N ARG A 41 -9.12 2.31 9.04
CA ARG A 41 -9.81 3.57 8.77
C ARG A 41 -8.98 4.79 9.15
N VAL A 42 -8.00 4.59 10.02
CA VAL A 42 -7.06 5.65 10.41
C VAL A 42 -5.91 5.71 9.42
N LEU A 43 -5.32 4.57 9.08
CA LEU A 43 -4.13 4.54 8.24
C LEU A 43 -4.41 4.87 6.77
N THR A 44 -5.46 4.30 6.19
CA THR A 44 -5.70 4.47 4.74
C THR A 44 -5.78 5.95 4.32
N PRO A 45 -6.51 6.82 5.04
CA PRO A 45 -6.50 8.24 4.68
C PRO A 45 -5.11 8.90 4.78
N VAL A 46 -4.29 8.47 5.72
CA VAL A 46 -2.91 8.97 5.84
C VAL A 46 -2.11 8.59 4.59
N LEU A 47 -2.23 7.34 4.15
CA LEU A 47 -1.52 6.86 2.97
C LEU A 47 -1.99 7.56 1.70
N GLU A 48 -3.30 7.77 1.56
CA GLU A 48 -3.86 8.49 0.42
C GLU A 48 -3.33 9.92 0.34
N ARG A 49 -3.27 10.60 1.48
CA ARG A 49 -2.73 11.96 1.54
C ARG A 49 -1.26 11.98 1.16
N LEU A 50 -0.48 11.01 1.65
CA LEU A 50 0.95 10.94 1.32
C LEU A 50 1.17 10.60 -0.15
N ALA A 51 0.31 9.77 -0.75
CA ALA A 51 0.40 9.50 -2.18
C ALA A 51 0.24 10.79 -2.99
N ASP A 52 -0.70 11.65 -2.60
CA ASP A 52 -0.88 12.94 -3.25
C ASP A 52 0.33 13.86 -2.99
N GLU A 53 0.82 13.87 -1.77
CA GLU A 53 1.96 14.71 -1.39
C GLU A 53 3.23 14.33 -2.17
N TYR A 54 3.44 13.03 -2.37
CA TYR A 54 4.62 12.54 -3.11
C TYR A 54 4.46 12.62 -4.63
N ALA A 55 3.27 12.90 -5.11
CA ALA A 55 2.96 13.26 -6.49
C ALA A 55 3.62 12.36 -7.54
N GLY A 56 3.44 11.05 -7.40
CA GLY A 56 4.01 10.08 -8.34
C GLY A 56 5.33 9.47 -7.89
N GLY A 57 5.86 9.87 -6.74
CA GLY A 57 7.03 9.21 -6.16
C GLY A 57 6.75 7.77 -5.76
N PHE A 58 5.51 7.45 -5.45
CA PHE A 58 5.01 6.09 -5.31
C PHE A 58 3.51 6.07 -5.64
N VAL A 59 2.99 4.87 -5.88
CA VAL A 59 1.56 4.66 -6.09
C VAL A 59 1.03 3.84 -4.92
N LEU A 60 -0.13 4.23 -4.40
CA LEU A 60 -0.81 3.50 -3.34
C LEU A 60 -1.80 2.53 -3.98
N ALA A 61 -1.63 1.22 -3.72
CA ALA A 61 -2.56 0.19 -4.16
C ALA A 61 -3.30 -0.34 -2.93
N LYS A 62 -4.61 -0.12 -2.88
CA LYS A 62 -5.44 -0.56 -1.76
C LYS A 62 -6.07 -1.89 -2.10
N ILE A 63 -5.92 -2.88 -1.22
CA ILE A 63 -6.43 -4.24 -1.42
C ILE A 63 -7.26 -4.64 -0.21
N GLU A 64 -8.55 -4.90 -0.45
CA GLU A 64 -9.45 -5.35 0.60
C GLU A 64 -9.19 -6.85 0.82
N ALA A 65 -8.75 -7.19 2.04
CA ALA A 65 -8.22 -8.53 2.32
C ALA A 65 -9.27 -9.63 2.26
N ASP A 66 -10.51 -9.35 2.71
CA ASP A 66 -11.56 -10.36 2.72
C ASP A 66 -11.97 -10.79 1.31
N GLU A 67 -11.85 -9.91 0.35
CA GLU A 67 -12.14 -10.22 -1.05
C GLU A 67 -10.93 -10.69 -1.83
N ASN A 68 -9.76 -10.77 -1.18
CA ASN A 68 -8.49 -11.12 -1.82
C ASN A 68 -7.67 -12.03 -0.91
N MET A 69 -8.30 -13.08 -0.41
CA MET A 69 -7.70 -13.95 0.61
C MET A 69 -6.47 -14.71 0.12
N LYS A 70 -6.37 -14.99 -1.18
CA LYS A 70 -5.18 -15.63 -1.72
C LYS A 70 -3.96 -14.74 -1.59
N LEU A 71 -4.13 -13.43 -1.83
CA LEU A 71 -3.04 -12.47 -1.64
C LEU A 71 -2.66 -12.36 -0.18
N ALA A 72 -3.65 -12.26 0.71
CA ALA A 72 -3.41 -12.18 2.14
C ALA A 72 -2.60 -13.40 2.62
N GLY A 73 -2.94 -14.58 2.14
CA GLY A 73 -2.23 -15.81 2.47
C GLY A 73 -0.84 -15.85 1.86
N ARG A 74 -0.69 -15.39 0.62
CA ARG A 74 0.59 -15.36 -0.09
C ARG A 74 1.63 -14.53 0.67
N TYR A 75 1.21 -13.38 1.22
CA TYR A 75 2.11 -12.49 1.95
C TYR A 75 2.06 -12.72 3.46
N LYS A 76 1.36 -13.75 3.92
CA LYS A 76 1.35 -14.21 5.32
C LYS A 76 0.97 -13.09 6.29
N LEU A 77 -0.10 -12.39 5.95
CA LEU A 77 -0.55 -11.27 6.78
C LEU A 77 -1.03 -11.78 8.15
N ARG A 78 -0.59 -11.11 9.20
CA ARG A 78 -0.94 -11.49 10.58
C ARG A 78 -1.94 -10.52 11.22
N GLY A 79 -2.17 -9.39 10.59
CA GLY A 79 -3.08 -8.39 11.11
C GLY A 79 -3.28 -7.27 10.12
N PHE A 80 -4.16 -6.36 10.48
CA PHE A 80 -4.53 -5.26 9.60
C PHE A 80 -4.53 -3.95 10.37
N PRO A 81 -4.15 -2.85 9.69
CA PRO A 81 -3.65 -2.82 8.34
C PRO A 81 -2.22 -3.35 8.24
N THR A 82 -1.84 -3.82 7.06
CA THR A 82 -0.46 -4.13 6.74
C THR A 82 -0.11 -3.42 5.44
N ALA A 83 0.99 -2.68 5.44
CA ALA A 83 1.47 -1.98 4.26
C ALA A 83 2.78 -2.60 3.80
N ILE A 84 2.85 -3.00 2.53
CA ILE A 84 4.04 -3.62 1.94
C ILE A 84 4.49 -2.77 0.76
N LEU A 85 5.76 -2.38 0.76
CA LEU A 85 6.34 -1.59 -0.33
C LEU A 85 6.98 -2.53 -1.35
N PHE A 86 6.56 -2.39 -2.61
CA PHE A 86 7.11 -3.16 -3.73
C PHE A 86 7.99 -2.27 -4.60
N VAL A 87 9.18 -2.76 -4.88
CA VAL A 87 10.12 -2.10 -5.79
C VAL A 87 10.69 -3.16 -6.73
N LYS A 88 10.59 -2.92 -8.02
CA LYS A 88 11.11 -3.83 -9.05
C LYS A 88 10.58 -5.25 -8.91
N GLY A 89 9.29 -5.36 -8.63
CA GLY A 89 8.60 -6.64 -8.52
C GLY A 89 8.75 -7.36 -7.19
N GLU A 90 9.48 -6.80 -6.24
CA GLU A 90 9.79 -7.46 -4.97
C GLU A 90 9.29 -6.66 -3.78
N PRO A 91 8.78 -7.35 -2.72
CA PRO A 91 8.49 -6.67 -1.47
C PRO A 91 9.82 -6.34 -0.76
N VAL A 92 10.07 -5.06 -0.53
CA VAL A 92 11.35 -4.62 0.06
C VAL A 92 11.23 -4.24 1.53
N ASP A 93 10.04 -3.88 2.00
CA ASP A 93 9.83 -3.50 3.40
C ASP A 93 8.34 -3.51 3.71
N GLN A 94 8.00 -3.57 5.00
CA GLN A 94 6.60 -3.53 5.41
C GLN A 94 6.45 -2.98 6.83
N PHE A 95 5.24 -2.52 7.14
CA PHE A 95 4.86 -2.21 8.51
C PHE A 95 3.40 -2.59 8.74
N SER A 96 3.01 -2.68 10.01
CA SER A 96 1.65 -3.02 10.40
C SER A 96 1.10 -2.00 11.37
N GLY A 97 -0.22 -1.89 11.41
CA GLY A 97 -0.93 -1.02 12.33
C GLY A 97 -1.04 0.41 11.81
N ALA A 98 -1.87 1.19 12.50
CA ALA A 98 -2.01 2.61 12.20
C ALA A 98 -0.74 3.34 12.64
N ARG A 99 -0.20 4.16 11.73
CA ARG A 99 1.03 4.91 11.99
C ARG A 99 0.82 6.36 11.65
N ALA A 100 1.51 7.23 12.36
CA ALA A 100 1.47 8.67 12.10
C ALA A 100 2.13 8.99 10.74
N PRO A 101 1.75 10.10 10.10
CA PRO A 101 2.33 10.47 8.81
C PRO A 101 3.86 10.51 8.79
N ASP A 102 4.48 11.02 9.85
CA ASP A 102 5.95 11.11 9.87
C ASP A 102 6.62 9.74 9.89
N TYR A 103 6.01 8.76 10.56
CA TYR A 103 6.51 7.40 10.53
C TYR A 103 6.50 6.87 9.09
N VAL A 104 5.41 7.10 8.37
CA VAL A 104 5.27 6.61 7.00
C VAL A 104 6.22 7.33 6.06
N ARG A 105 6.40 8.65 6.24
CA ARG A 105 7.37 9.41 5.43
C ARG A 105 8.78 8.85 5.59
N GLU A 106 9.19 8.59 6.82
CA GLU A 106 10.50 8.01 7.09
C GLU A 106 10.64 6.63 6.45
N PHE A 107 9.60 5.79 6.58
CA PHE A 107 9.56 4.48 5.95
C PHE A 107 9.75 4.59 4.43
N LEU A 108 8.99 5.48 3.78
CA LEU A 108 9.07 5.66 2.33
C LEU A 108 10.42 6.23 1.91
N ASP A 109 10.91 7.23 2.63
CA ASP A 109 12.13 7.94 2.24
C ASP A 109 13.38 7.06 2.31
N ARG A 110 13.35 5.99 3.12
CA ARG A 110 14.45 5.03 3.14
C ARG A 110 14.61 4.29 1.83
N HIS A 111 13.55 4.18 1.03
CA HIS A 111 13.52 3.36 -0.17
C HIS A 111 13.32 4.15 -1.45
N LEU A 112 12.84 5.37 -1.37
CA LEU A 112 12.56 6.18 -2.54
C LEU A 112 13.74 7.09 -2.86
N ASP A 113 14.02 7.22 -4.14
CA ASP A 113 15.01 8.20 -4.60
C ASP A 113 14.45 9.61 -4.39
N LYS A 114 15.31 10.49 -4.00
CA LYS A 114 14.95 11.89 -3.75
C LYS A 114 15.42 12.78 -4.86
#